data_199bc0a21667e073da4cbf28c612c905
#
_entry.id   199bc0a21667e073da4cbf28c612c905
#
_cell.length_a   1.000
_cell.length_b   1.000
_cell.length_c   1.000
_cell.angle_alpha   90.00
_cell.angle_beta   90.00
_cell.angle_gamma   90.00
#
_symmetry.space_group_name_H-M   'P 1'
#
loop_
_entity.id
_entity.type
_entity.pdbx_description
1 polymer ?
#
loop_
_entity_poly.entity_id
_entity_poly.type
_entity_poly.pdbx_seq_one_letter_code
_entity_poly.pdbx_strand_id
1 'polypeptide(L)'
;MKDIESKRRRKLLLLGGALAAQACLPMRVTRALTLPPLPPLPPLPPLPPLPPVPPVPILPPLLDLLKRFTASIVPVPNNPYFVPQGGPVAVPPPAGAPFSGTGLPGSASQSSTLVLYDTTGPWGWLGEIYATMAGNLASHFGAWVAMPVVSYTAGTLQQYSACIYIGSTYGEPLPAAFLTDVYAATTNVIWIYDNIWQLTASQPQFAARYGFMPWVFDTSPVATVTYKSQSVRRYSANAAGIMSYSSIGAPATVLAECVRADSTTFPWAVRSGNFTYIGEIPFAYMTEGDRYLILCDLLFDALAPTTATQHRALVRLEDLHPLSDPTALLQAAEWLFSNGIPFGFHITARYLDPNGYYNDGVPQDVPLHTQPLMIAAIRTMQLLGGVMMHHGYTHQYSNIANPYTAVTGDDCEFYRITASNGVLTYVGPLPEDTDSSWAQGRFDSYAAELSASTFTMPQISTFPAYSASVPDYQAAAQTFAARAERTLYFPGVLTNQTIDYTRPAGQYVPYSVQDAYGSKVLPDTLGGIDPDVFFNIPPRLPADIIADAQRTLVVRDGVASFFYNPEDPLSYLQQTVQGLLDLGYQFVSPLDV
;
A
#
# COMPACT_ATOMS: atom_id res chain seq x y z
N MET A 1 -28.81 14.35 4.44
CA MET A 1 -28.59 15.27 3.29
C MET A 1 -27.86 16.56 3.66
N LYS A 2 -28.26 17.32 4.66
CA LYS A 2 -27.51 18.53 5.09
C LYS A 2 -26.12 18.21 5.67
N ASP A 3 -25.95 17.09 6.34
CA ASP A 3 -24.70 16.69 7.00
C ASP A 3 -23.60 16.25 6.02
N ILE A 4 -23.97 15.50 4.98
CA ILE A 4 -23.04 15.03 3.93
C ILE A 4 -22.51 16.22 3.12
N GLU A 5 -23.38 17.17 2.82
CA GLU A 5 -23.01 18.40 2.11
C GLU A 5 -22.12 19.31 2.97
N SER A 6 -22.29 19.28 4.30
CA SER A 6 -21.47 20.01 5.27
C SER A 6 -20.06 19.44 5.39
N LYS A 7 -19.90 18.11 5.45
CA LYS A 7 -18.59 17.44 5.48
C LYS A 7 -17.78 17.68 4.18
N ARG A 8 -18.42 17.58 3.00
CA ARG A 8 -17.79 17.90 1.72
C ARG A 8 -17.39 19.36 1.61
N ARG A 9 -18.26 20.30 2.02
CA ARG A 9 -17.93 21.73 2.02
C ARG A 9 -16.81 22.08 3.02
N ARG A 10 -16.72 21.38 4.16
CA ARG A 10 -15.70 21.62 5.18
C ARG A 10 -14.36 21.01 4.81
N LYS A 11 -14.31 19.79 4.22
CA LYS A 11 -13.09 19.26 3.59
C LYS A 11 -12.57 20.17 2.47
N LEU A 12 -13.44 20.69 1.62
CA LEU A 12 -13.10 21.67 0.57
C LEU A 12 -12.65 23.03 1.12
N LEU A 13 -13.20 23.51 2.23
CA LEU A 13 -12.80 24.78 2.85
C LEU A 13 -11.43 24.70 3.53
N LEU A 14 -11.09 23.55 4.12
CA LEU A 14 -9.76 23.34 4.72
C LEU A 14 -8.66 23.20 3.65
N LEU A 15 -8.97 22.59 2.50
CA LEU A 15 -8.05 22.51 1.34
C LEU A 15 -8.01 23.82 0.53
N GLY A 16 -9.12 24.55 0.43
CA GLY A 16 -9.21 25.86 -0.24
C GLY A 16 -8.58 27.01 0.54
N GLY A 17 -8.55 26.92 1.87
CA GLY A 17 -8.03 27.98 2.74
C GLY A 17 -6.52 28.23 2.60
N ALA A 18 -5.73 27.21 2.29
CA ALA A 18 -4.29 27.35 2.12
C ALA A 18 -3.89 27.91 0.74
N LEU A 19 -4.72 27.75 -0.28
CA LEU A 19 -4.48 28.28 -1.63
C LEU A 19 -5.14 29.65 -1.86
N ALA A 20 -6.21 29.99 -1.11
CA ALA A 20 -6.92 31.27 -1.24
C ALA A 20 -6.27 32.42 -0.45
N ALA A 21 -5.37 32.15 0.49
CA ALA A 21 -4.70 33.18 1.30
C ALA A 21 -3.73 34.08 0.53
N GLN A 22 -3.37 33.73 -0.72
CA GLN A 22 -2.50 34.55 -1.56
C GLN A 22 -3.24 35.43 -2.61
N ALA A 23 -4.57 35.33 -2.72
CA ALA A 23 -5.33 36.02 -3.76
C ALA A 23 -6.35 37.06 -3.27
N CYS A 24 -6.52 37.29 -1.96
CA CYS A 24 -7.48 38.27 -1.44
C CYS A 24 -6.78 39.43 -0.74
N LEU A 25 -6.35 40.42 -1.51
CA LEU A 25 -6.21 41.79 -1.02
C LEU A 25 -7.63 42.40 -0.92
N PRO A 26 -7.96 43.14 0.14
CA PRO A 26 -9.30 43.71 0.29
C PRO A 26 -9.54 44.79 -0.76
N MET A 27 -10.44 44.55 -1.70
CA MET A 27 -10.99 45.63 -2.50
C MET A 27 -11.82 46.55 -1.59
N ARG A 28 -11.27 47.72 -1.30
CA ARG A 28 -12.06 48.80 -0.73
C ARG A 28 -13.13 49.23 -1.77
N VAL A 29 -14.38 49.08 -1.38
CA VAL A 29 -15.48 49.69 -2.11
C VAL A 29 -15.31 51.21 -2.04
N THR A 30 -14.79 51.82 -3.10
CA THR A 30 -14.82 53.27 -3.30
C THR A 30 -16.14 53.61 -3.97
N ARG A 31 -16.87 54.55 -3.36
CA ARG A 31 -18.09 55.18 -3.91
C ARG A 31 -17.81 55.62 -5.34
N ALA A 32 -18.72 55.25 -6.24
CA ALA A 32 -18.73 55.77 -7.61
C ALA A 32 -18.90 57.29 -7.59
N LEU A 33 -17.85 57.99 -8.01
CA LEU A 33 -17.94 59.39 -8.41
C LEU A 33 -18.38 59.40 -9.88
N THR A 34 -19.54 59.96 -10.17
CA THR A 34 -19.99 60.24 -11.53
C THR A 34 -19.14 61.35 -12.11
N LEU A 35 -18.24 60.98 -13.02
CA LEU A 35 -17.49 61.93 -13.84
C LEU A 35 -18.34 62.36 -15.05
N PRO A 36 -18.23 63.62 -15.49
CA PRO A 36 -18.91 64.09 -16.70
C PRO A 36 -18.40 63.36 -17.94
N PRO A 37 -19.19 63.23 -19.02
CA PRO A 37 -18.81 62.54 -20.22
C PRO A 37 -17.61 63.19 -20.88
N LEU A 38 -16.59 62.40 -21.20
CA LEU A 38 -15.42 62.84 -21.96
C LEU A 38 -15.81 63.16 -23.41
N PRO A 39 -15.19 64.16 -24.03
CA PRO A 39 -15.41 64.47 -25.45
C PRO A 39 -14.95 63.28 -26.33
N PRO A 40 -15.55 63.09 -27.51
CA PRO A 40 -15.17 62.00 -28.41
C PRO A 40 -13.71 62.15 -28.89
N LEU A 41 -12.98 61.04 -28.76
CA LEU A 41 -11.60 60.96 -29.26
C LEU A 41 -11.58 61.04 -30.79
N PRO A 42 -10.57 61.65 -31.38
CA PRO A 42 -10.41 61.64 -32.83
C PRO A 42 -10.15 60.23 -33.37
N PRO A 43 -10.57 59.90 -34.58
CA PRO A 43 -10.34 58.59 -35.17
C PRO A 43 -8.86 58.26 -35.25
N LEU A 44 -8.50 57.07 -34.74
CA LEU A 44 -7.14 56.53 -34.81
C LEU A 44 -6.75 56.26 -36.28
N PRO A 45 -5.52 56.52 -36.68
CA PRO A 45 -5.02 56.16 -38.01
C PRO A 45 -5.08 54.63 -38.18
N PRO A 46 -5.27 54.12 -39.41
CA PRO A 46 -5.29 52.70 -39.68
C PRO A 46 -3.97 52.06 -39.29
N LEU A 47 -4.05 50.97 -38.49
CA LEU A 47 -2.90 50.18 -38.08
C LEU A 47 -2.26 49.51 -39.33
N PRO A 48 -0.92 49.46 -39.41
CA PRO A 48 -0.26 48.70 -40.47
C PRO A 48 -0.65 47.21 -40.38
N PRO A 49 -0.69 46.50 -41.53
CA PRO A 49 -1.00 45.08 -41.53
C PRO A 49 0.00 44.31 -40.64
N LEU A 50 -0.50 43.50 -39.72
CA LEU A 50 0.30 42.63 -38.88
C LEU A 50 1.07 41.62 -39.75
N PRO A 51 2.34 41.35 -39.46
CA PRO A 51 3.05 40.28 -40.14
C PRO A 51 2.33 38.93 -39.90
N PRO A 52 2.39 37.96 -40.83
CA PRO A 52 1.76 36.68 -40.67
C PRO A 52 2.30 36.01 -39.38
N VAL A 53 1.37 35.67 -38.48
CA VAL A 53 1.68 34.95 -37.25
C VAL A 53 2.21 33.57 -37.65
N PRO A 54 3.40 33.15 -37.23
CA PRO A 54 3.85 31.78 -37.45
C PRO A 54 2.83 30.81 -36.83
N PRO A 55 2.59 29.61 -37.41
CA PRO A 55 1.67 28.68 -36.85
C PRO A 55 2.07 28.38 -35.41
N VAL A 56 1.19 28.75 -34.47
CA VAL A 56 1.36 28.42 -33.05
C VAL A 56 1.26 26.93 -32.97
N PRO A 57 2.26 26.21 -32.40
CA PRO A 57 2.09 24.79 -32.14
C PRO A 57 0.81 24.62 -31.33
N ILE A 58 -0.08 23.74 -31.77
CA ILE A 58 -1.31 23.42 -31.06
C ILE A 58 -0.86 22.88 -29.68
N LEU A 59 -0.92 23.74 -28.66
CA LEU A 59 -0.74 23.30 -27.28
C LEU A 59 -1.84 22.27 -27.00
N PRO A 60 -1.51 21.11 -26.44
CA PRO A 60 -2.53 20.16 -26.01
C PRO A 60 -3.57 20.91 -25.16
N PRO A 61 -4.87 20.56 -25.26
CA PRO A 61 -5.89 21.21 -24.46
C PRO A 61 -5.46 21.29 -23.01
N LEU A 62 -5.73 22.43 -22.37
CA LEU A 62 -5.38 22.67 -20.97
C LEU A 62 -5.81 21.51 -20.05
N LEU A 63 -6.90 20.84 -20.42
CA LEU A 63 -7.41 19.63 -19.76
C LEU A 63 -6.43 18.44 -19.84
N ASP A 64 -5.73 18.24 -20.98
CA ASP A 64 -4.72 17.18 -21.11
C ASP A 64 -3.42 17.56 -20.42
N LEU A 65 -3.13 18.85 -20.32
CA LEU A 65 -2.03 19.35 -19.51
C LEU A 65 -2.33 19.16 -18.01
N LEU A 66 -3.55 19.47 -17.57
CA LEU A 66 -4.02 19.23 -16.22
C LEU A 66 -4.07 17.72 -15.89
N LYS A 67 -4.52 16.88 -16.82
CA LYS A 67 -4.47 15.42 -16.66
C LYS A 67 -3.03 14.89 -16.59
N ARG A 68 -2.08 15.48 -17.32
CA ARG A 68 -0.66 15.14 -17.20
C ARG A 68 -0.07 15.60 -15.87
N PHE A 69 -0.49 16.75 -15.34
CA PHE A 69 -0.09 17.21 -14.01
C PHE A 69 -0.74 16.39 -12.90
N THR A 70 -2.01 15.98 -13.02
CA THR A 70 -2.67 15.10 -12.04
C THR A 70 -2.15 13.66 -12.11
N ALA A 71 -1.78 13.16 -13.30
CA ALA A 71 -1.10 11.87 -13.46
C ALA A 71 0.34 11.86 -12.90
N SER A 72 0.88 13.00 -12.51
CA SER A 72 2.23 13.22 -11.97
C SER A 72 2.23 13.70 -10.52
N ILE A 73 1.13 13.57 -9.78
CA ILE A 73 1.20 13.75 -8.33
C ILE A 73 1.99 12.57 -7.79
N VAL A 74 3.24 12.86 -7.53
CA VAL A 74 4.22 11.95 -6.94
C VAL A 74 3.70 11.53 -5.58
N PRO A 75 3.49 10.24 -5.29
CA PRO A 75 3.15 9.78 -3.96
C PRO A 75 4.10 10.41 -2.95
N VAL A 76 3.56 10.89 -1.85
CA VAL A 76 4.32 11.69 -0.88
C VAL A 76 5.51 10.89 -0.38
N PRO A 77 6.76 11.35 -0.51
CA PRO A 77 7.95 10.60 -0.09
C PRO A 77 7.92 10.15 1.38
N ASN A 78 7.05 10.75 2.18
CA ASN A 78 6.91 10.51 3.61
C ASN A 78 5.83 9.46 3.95
N ASN A 79 5.26 8.79 2.96
CA ASN A 79 4.30 7.72 3.22
C ASN A 79 5.05 6.38 3.35
N PRO A 80 5.04 5.72 4.52
CA PRO A 80 5.74 4.46 4.75
C PRO A 80 5.22 3.30 3.88
N TYR A 81 4.01 3.42 3.33
CA TYR A 81 3.44 2.42 2.42
C TYR A 81 3.98 2.51 0.99
N PHE A 82 4.72 3.56 0.65
CA PHE A 82 5.40 3.69 -0.64
C PHE A 82 6.90 3.41 -0.52
N VAL A 83 7.53 3.99 0.50
CA VAL A 83 8.97 3.84 0.72
C VAL A 83 9.24 3.76 2.23
N PRO A 84 10.11 2.81 2.66
CA PRO A 84 10.52 2.76 4.06
C PRO A 84 11.03 4.13 4.54
N GLN A 85 10.55 4.57 5.69
CA GLN A 85 10.93 5.86 6.26
C GLN A 85 12.17 5.73 7.11
N GLY A 86 12.95 6.79 7.24
CA GLY A 86 14.13 6.87 8.09
C GLY A 86 15.40 7.21 7.33
N GLY A 87 16.41 7.58 8.07
CA GLY A 87 17.73 7.97 7.57
C GLY A 87 18.80 6.89 7.78
N PRO A 88 20.05 7.17 7.35
CA PRO A 88 21.17 6.30 7.61
C PRO A 88 21.43 6.16 9.12
N VAL A 89 21.96 5.02 9.54
CA VAL A 89 22.42 4.77 10.91
C VAL A 89 23.94 4.91 11.00
N ALA A 90 24.44 5.43 12.13
CA ALA A 90 25.88 5.57 12.33
C ALA A 90 26.59 4.23 12.56
N VAL A 91 25.87 3.28 13.20
CA VAL A 91 26.37 1.93 13.47
C VAL A 91 25.32 0.96 12.96
N PRO A 92 25.67 0.02 12.05
CA PRO A 92 24.75 -1.03 11.61
C PRO A 92 24.24 -1.82 12.81
N PRO A 93 22.96 -2.26 12.78
CA PRO A 93 22.45 -3.16 13.81
C PRO A 93 23.27 -4.45 13.83
N PRO A 94 23.49 -5.07 15.01
CA PRO A 94 24.16 -6.37 15.08
C PRO A 94 23.36 -7.41 14.31
N ALA A 95 24.07 -8.38 13.72
CA ALA A 95 23.42 -9.52 13.09
C ALA A 95 22.56 -10.25 14.12
N GLY A 96 21.26 -10.37 13.86
CA GLY A 96 20.32 -11.08 14.73
C GLY A 96 20.45 -12.60 14.59
N ALA A 97 19.84 -13.32 15.54
CA ALA A 97 19.58 -14.75 15.37
C ALA A 97 18.57 -14.98 14.23
N PRO A 98 18.54 -16.19 13.62
CA PRO A 98 17.52 -16.50 12.63
C PRO A 98 16.10 -16.33 13.19
N PHE A 99 15.24 -15.67 12.44
CA PHE A 99 13.81 -15.54 12.74
C PHE A 99 13.03 -16.62 11.99
N SER A 100 12.12 -17.30 12.67
CA SER A 100 11.26 -18.32 12.06
C SER A 100 9.82 -17.83 11.99
N GLY A 101 9.33 -17.65 10.78
CA GLY A 101 7.92 -17.33 10.49
C GLY A 101 7.13 -18.57 10.12
N THR A 102 5.87 -18.60 10.51
CA THR A 102 4.94 -19.68 10.16
C THR A 102 4.32 -19.44 8.79
N GLY A 103 3.94 -20.53 8.10
CA GLY A 103 3.12 -20.44 6.89
C GLY A 103 1.64 -20.23 7.23
N LEU A 104 0.86 -19.81 6.24
CA LEU A 104 -0.60 -19.77 6.35
C LEU A 104 -1.16 -21.13 6.77
N PRO A 105 -2.18 -21.18 7.62
CA PRO A 105 -2.90 -22.41 7.90
C PRO A 105 -3.40 -23.05 6.59
N GLY A 106 -3.03 -24.32 6.36
CA GLY A 106 -3.37 -25.04 5.13
C GLY A 106 -2.34 -24.91 3.98
N SER A 107 -1.30 -24.08 4.11
CA SER A 107 -0.16 -24.09 3.19
C SER A 107 0.64 -25.41 3.31
N ALA A 108 1.49 -25.70 2.32
CA ALA A 108 2.26 -26.95 2.28
C ALA A 108 3.18 -27.06 3.51
N SER A 109 2.90 -27.97 4.42
CA SER A 109 3.61 -28.13 5.69
C SER A 109 5.10 -28.51 5.54
N GLN A 110 5.53 -28.93 4.36
CA GLN A 110 6.91 -29.28 4.06
C GLN A 110 7.67 -28.24 3.25
N SER A 111 7.02 -27.16 2.83
CA SER A 111 7.68 -26.05 2.14
C SER A 111 8.26 -25.09 3.17
N SER A 112 9.56 -24.82 3.10
CA SER A 112 10.20 -23.79 3.89
C SER A 112 11.11 -22.94 3.01
N THR A 113 11.04 -21.63 3.19
CA THR A 113 11.82 -20.66 2.42
C THR A 113 12.91 -20.03 3.28
N LEU A 114 14.15 -20.04 2.81
CA LEU A 114 15.24 -19.28 3.41
C LEU A 114 15.24 -17.86 2.84
N VAL A 115 15.19 -16.84 3.69
CA VAL A 115 15.33 -15.44 3.31
C VAL A 115 16.64 -14.90 3.88
N LEU A 116 17.58 -14.57 3.00
CA LEU A 116 18.88 -14.01 3.36
C LEU A 116 18.90 -12.52 3.02
N TYR A 117 19.45 -11.71 3.91
CA TYR A 117 19.47 -10.27 3.74
C TYR A 117 20.79 -9.63 4.21
N ASP A 118 21.08 -8.46 3.64
CA ASP A 118 22.24 -7.65 3.99
C ASP A 118 21.99 -6.87 5.29
N THR A 119 23.08 -6.61 6.03
CA THR A 119 23.00 -5.89 7.32
C THR A 119 24.04 -4.80 7.46
N THR A 120 25.00 -4.70 6.56
CA THR A 120 26.13 -3.76 6.70
C THR A 120 25.78 -2.36 6.20
N GLY A 121 26.61 -1.40 6.57
CA GLY A 121 26.50 -0.01 6.13
C GLY A 121 25.35 0.78 6.77
N PRO A 122 25.26 2.08 6.48
CA PRO A 122 24.30 2.98 7.09
C PRO A 122 22.83 2.64 6.80
N TRP A 123 22.58 1.86 5.77
CA TRP A 123 21.24 1.43 5.30
C TRP A 123 20.98 -0.05 5.56
N GLY A 124 21.83 -0.74 6.33
CA GLY A 124 21.68 -2.18 6.65
C GLY A 124 20.34 -2.56 7.29
N TRP A 125 19.68 -1.61 7.98
CA TRP A 125 18.35 -1.81 8.54
C TRP A 125 17.26 -2.07 7.47
N LEU A 126 17.44 -1.60 6.23
CA LEU A 126 16.53 -1.90 5.12
C LEU A 126 16.53 -3.38 4.77
N GLY A 127 17.66 -4.08 4.94
CA GLY A 127 17.73 -5.52 4.71
C GLY A 127 16.74 -6.30 5.58
N GLU A 128 16.65 -5.97 6.87
CA GLU A 128 15.67 -6.56 7.80
C GLU A 128 14.23 -6.28 7.35
N ILE A 129 13.92 -5.05 6.97
CA ILE A 129 12.59 -4.65 6.47
C ILE A 129 12.22 -5.44 5.21
N TYR A 130 13.10 -5.50 4.23
CA TYR A 130 12.85 -6.24 2.99
C TYR A 130 12.76 -7.75 3.22
N ALA A 131 13.53 -8.28 4.18
CA ALA A 131 13.42 -9.68 4.59
C ALA A 131 12.07 -9.98 5.26
N THR A 132 11.57 -9.06 6.10
CA THR A 132 10.21 -9.16 6.67
C THR A 132 9.17 -9.23 5.56
N MET A 133 9.23 -8.32 4.60
CA MET A 133 8.29 -8.28 3.47
C MET A 133 8.36 -9.53 2.59
N ALA A 134 9.57 -10.03 2.32
CA ALA A 134 9.76 -11.26 1.55
C ALA A 134 9.28 -12.50 2.31
N GLY A 135 9.53 -12.55 3.62
CA GLY A 135 9.07 -13.62 4.50
C GLY A 135 7.54 -13.67 4.58
N ASN A 136 6.90 -12.51 4.72
CA ASN A 136 5.44 -12.42 4.68
C ASN A 136 4.87 -12.99 3.37
N LEU A 137 5.44 -12.63 2.20
CA LEU A 137 5.02 -13.20 0.93
C LEU A 137 5.27 -14.71 0.86
N ALA A 138 6.41 -15.19 1.36
CA ALA A 138 6.76 -16.60 1.37
C ALA A 138 5.83 -17.43 2.27
N SER A 139 5.26 -16.82 3.31
CA SER A 139 4.33 -17.48 4.24
C SER A 139 3.05 -18.00 3.57
N HIS A 140 2.66 -17.44 2.44
CA HIS A 140 1.56 -17.96 1.61
C HIS A 140 1.80 -19.42 1.17
N PHE A 141 3.05 -19.78 0.97
CA PHE A 141 3.46 -21.09 0.45
C PHE A 141 3.88 -22.07 1.55
N GLY A 142 4.31 -21.57 2.70
CA GLY A 142 4.79 -22.41 3.81
C GLY A 142 5.58 -21.61 4.84
N ALA A 143 6.24 -22.32 5.74
CA ALA A 143 7.11 -21.71 6.75
C ALA A 143 8.32 -21.03 6.09
N TRP A 144 8.91 -20.06 6.79
CA TRP A 144 10.11 -19.37 6.32
C TRP A 144 11.08 -19.06 7.46
N VAL A 145 12.33 -18.88 7.11
CA VAL A 145 13.39 -18.46 8.05
C VAL A 145 14.14 -17.29 7.43
N ALA A 146 14.26 -16.19 8.16
CA ALA A 146 15.10 -15.06 7.76
C ALA A 146 16.38 -15.01 8.60
N MET A 147 17.51 -14.73 7.96
CA MET A 147 18.78 -14.51 8.66
C MET A 147 19.71 -13.59 7.86
N PRO A 148 20.58 -12.82 8.54
CA PRO A 148 21.63 -12.06 7.87
C PRO A 148 22.50 -12.97 7.03
N VAL A 149 22.83 -12.55 5.79
CA VAL A 149 23.65 -13.36 4.89
C VAL A 149 25.03 -13.65 5.46
N VAL A 150 25.59 -12.74 6.25
CA VAL A 150 26.89 -12.93 6.93
C VAL A 150 26.90 -14.10 7.90
N SER A 151 25.74 -14.55 8.37
CA SER A 151 25.58 -15.70 9.26
C SER A 151 25.44 -17.03 8.54
N TYR A 152 25.50 -17.03 7.19
CA TYR A 152 25.34 -18.23 6.38
C TYR A 152 26.50 -19.22 6.58
N THR A 153 26.18 -20.48 6.74
CA THR A 153 27.12 -21.59 6.84
C THR A 153 26.92 -22.60 5.71
N ALA A 154 27.98 -23.33 5.35
CA ALA A 154 27.93 -24.33 4.27
C ALA A 154 26.81 -25.36 4.54
N GLY A 155 26.01 -25.64 3.50
CA GLY A 155 24.90 -26.59 3.56
C GLY A 155 23.60 -26.03 4.12
N THR A 156 23.54 -24.75 4.49
CA THR A 156 22.28 -24.14 4.99
C THR A 156 21.19 -24.14 3.91
N LEU A 157 21.52 -23.74 2.67
CA LEU A 157 20.55 -23.63 1.57
C LEU A 157 19.83 -24.95 1.27
N GLN A 158 20.55 -26.06 1.38
CA GLN A 158 20.01 -27.41 1.09
C GLN A 158 18.95 -27.89 2.07
N GLN A 159 18.77 -27.19 3.18
CA GLN A 159 17.75 -27.51 4.20
C GLN A 159 16.37 -26.90 3.87
N TYR A 160 16.28 -26.09 2.80
CA TYR A 160 15.10 -25.35 2.43
C TYR A 160 14.62 -25.70 1.01
N SER A 161 13.32 -25.49 0.77
CA SER A 161 12.68 -25.72 -0.54
C SER A 161 13.05 -24.61 -1.55
N ALA A 162 13.30 -23.41 -1.06
CA ALA A 162 13.76 -22.27 -1.87
C ALA A 162 14.58 -21.30 -1.02
N CYS A 163 15.35 -20.44 -1.71
CA CYS A 163 16.11 -19.36 -1.10
C CYS A 163 15.83 -18.04 -1.81
N ILE A 164 15.58 -16.99 -1.03
CA ILE A 164 15.50 -15.60 -1.50
C ILE A 164 16.68 -14.87 -0.89
N TYR A 165 17.57 -14.31 -1.70
CA TYR A 165 18.60 -13.41 -1.21
C TYR A 165 18.29 -11.98 -1.66
N ILE A 166 18.39 -11.03 -0.73
CA ILE A 166 18.09 -9.61 -0.93
C ILE A 166 19.37 -8.80 -0.75
N GLY A 167 20.01 -8.46 -1.86
CA GLY A 167 21.18 -7.59 -1.91
C GLY A 167 20.76 -6.13 -1.80
N SER A 168 20.58 -5.63 -0.59
CA SER A 168 20.15 -4.25 -0.33
C SER A 168 21.30 -3.28 -0.07
N THR A 169 22.49 -3.79 0.18
CA THR A 169 23.71 -3.00 0.47
C THR A 169 24.82 -3.37 -0.50
N TYR A 170 25.31 -2.39 -1.27
CA TYR A 170 26.44 -2.61 -2.17
C TYR A 170 27.69 -2.98 -1.36
N GLY A 171 28.32 -4.10 -1.75
CA GLY A 171 29.55 -4.56 -1.12
C GLY A 171 29.34 -5.29 0.21
N GLU A 172 28.14 -5.75 0.53
CA GLU A 172 27.92 -6.70 1.64
C GLU A 172 28.89 -7.88 1.49
N PRO A 173 29.68 -8.23 2.51
CA PRO A 173 30.62 -9.36 2.39
C PRO A 173 29.86 -10.69 2.40
N LEU A 174 29.75 -11.32 1.24
CA LEU A 174 29.07 -12.60 1.11
C LEU A 174 29.99 -13.76 1.49
N PRO A 175 29.55 -14.67 2.38
CA PRO A 175 30.34 -15.88 2.71
C PRO A 175 30.62 -16.71 1.47
N ALA A 176 31.87 -17.17 1.31
CA ALA A 176 32.29 -18.04 0.19
C ALA A 176 31.46 -19.33 0.12
N ALA A 177 31.01 -19.84 1.28
CA ALA A 177 30.11 -20.98 1.36
C ALA A 177 28.75 -20.68 0.68
N PHE A 178 28.18 -19.50 0.90
CA PHE A 178 26.93 -19.07 0.26
C PHE A 178 27.07 -19.03 -1.26
N LEU A 179 28.13 -18.38 -1.77
CA LEU A 179 28.38 -18.29 -3.21
C LEU A 179 28.58 -19.68 -3.86
N THR A 180 29.26 -20.58 -3.15
CA THR A 180 29.47 -21.96 -3.61
C THR A 180 28.16 -22.75 -3.63
N ASP A 181 27.38 -22.66 -2.54
CA ASP A 181 26.13 -23.40 -2.41
C ASP A 181 25.08 -22.91 -3.41
N VAL A 182 24.97 -21.59 -3.63
CA VAL A 182 24.09 -21.01 -4.66
C VAL A 182 24.48 -21.53 -6.06
N TYR A 183 25.76 -21.50 -6.38
CA TYR A 183 26.20 -21.98 -7.69
C TYR A 183 25.96 -23.48 -7.89
N ALA A 184 26.09 -24.30 -6.85
CA ALA A 184 25.83 -25.73 -6.89
C ALA A 184 24.36 -26.13 -6.68
N ALA A 185 23.47 -25.14 -6.34
CA ALA A 185 22.11 -25.43 -5.93
C ALA A 185 21.29 -26.17 -6.97
N THR A 186 20.44 -27.08 -6.47
CA THR A 186 19.28 -27.65 -7.18
C THR A 186 17.98 -27.05 -6.67
N THR A 187 17.99 -26.43 -5.48
CA THR A 187 16.93 -25.65 -4.87
C THR A 187 16.70 -24.36 -5.66
N ASN A 188 15.47 -23.90 -5.75
CA ASN A 188 15.17 -22.62 -6.39
C ASN A 188 15.80 -21.46 -5.61
N VAL A 189 16.52 -20.59 -6.32
CA VAL A 189 17.15 -19.40 -5.78
C VAL A 189 16.62 -18.17 -6.50
N ILE A 190 16.10 -17.21 -5.74
CA ILE A 190 15.75 -15.87 -6.21
C ILE A 190 16.77 -14.90 -5.64
N TRP A 191 17.59 -14.35 -6.51
CA TRP A 191 18.56 -13.31 -6.16
C TRP A 191 18.01 -11.95 -6.54
N ILE A 192 17.85 -11.07 -5.55
CA ILE A 192 17.31 -9.73 -5.75
C ILE A 192 18.42 -8.70 -5.63
N TYR A 193 18.66 -7.98 -6.69
CA TYR A 193 19.43 -6.76 -6.85
C TYR A 193 20.94 -6.93 -6.70
N ASP A 194 21.55 -6.39 -5.62
CA ASP A 194 22.98 -6.14 -5.54
C ASP A 194 23.81 -7.38 -5.24
N ASN A 195 25.12 -7.20 -5.20
CA ASN A 195 26.16 -8.19 -4.86
C ASN A 195 26.29 -9.40 -5.81
N ILE A 196 25.51 -9.48 -6.90
CA ILE A 196 25.61 -10.54 -7.91
C ILE A 196 27.03 -10.64 -8.51
N TRP A 197 27.76 -9.53 -8.54
CA TRP A 197 29.12 -9.45 -9.00
C TRP A 197 30.09 -10.34 -8.17
N GLN A 198 29.81 -10.57 -6.88
CA GLN A 198 30.62 -11.50 -6.06
C GLN A 198 30.41 -12.95 -6.50
N LEU A 199 29.18 -13.33 -6.86
CA LEU A 199 28.89 -14.66 -7.40
C LEU A 199 29.58 -14.84 -8.77
N THR A 200 29.45 -13.87 -9.68
CA THR A 200 30.08 -13.96 -11.00
C THR A 200 31.61 -13.97 -10.93
N ALA A 201 32.21 -13.22 -9.99
CA ALA A 201 33.64 -13.22 -9.77
C ALA A 201 34.17 -14.54 -9.16
N SER A 202 33.38 -15.13 -8.23
CA SER A 202 33.76 -16.41 -7.60
C SER A 202 33.55 -17.62 -8.51
N GLN A 203 32.69 -17.50 -9.54
CA GLN A 203 32.29 -18.58 -10.44
C GLN A 203 32.57 -18.23 -11.90
N PRO A 204 33.80 -18.49 -12.42
CA PRO A 204 34.20 -18.08 -13.79
C PRO A 204 33.30 -18.65 -14.91
N GLN A 205 32.61 -19.75 -14.65
CA GLN A 205 31.67 -20.37 -15.58
C GLN A 205 30.24 -19.88 -15.45
N PHE A 206 30.00 -18.80 -14.69
CA PHE A 206 28.65 -18.28 -14.43
C PHE A 206 27.87 -18.00 -15.72
N ALA A 207 28.45 -17.25 -16.66
CA ALA A 207 27.79 -16.92 -17.92
C ALA A 207 27.50 -18.16 -18.78
N ALA A 208 28.44 -19.11 -18.81
CA ALA A 208 28.27 -20.37 -19.56
C ALA A 208 27.15 -21.24 -18.93
N ARG A 209 27.09 -21.30 -17.61
CA ARG A 209 26.06 -22.07 -16.89
C ARG A 209 24.67 -21.44 -16.99
N TYR A 210 24.57 -20.14 -16.73
CA TYR A 210 23.27 -19.46 -16.59
C TYR A 210 22.82 -18.68 -17.84
N GLY A 211 23.69 -18.53 -18.85
CA GLY A 211 23.34 -17.88 -20.12
C GLY A 211 23.17 -16.35 -20.02
N PHE A 212 23.56 -15.71 -18.93
CA PHE A 212 23.55 -14.26 -18.80
C PHE A 212 24.71 -13.74 -17.97
N MET A 213 25.08 -12.47 -18.18
CA MET A 213 26.11 -11.79 -17.39
C MET A 213 25.62 -10.39 -16.99
N PRO A 214 25.39 -10.15 -15.70
CA PRO A 214 25.11 -8.82 -15.17
C PRO A 214 26.28 -7.87 -15.47
N TRP A 215 25.96 -6.58 -15.68
CA TRP A 215 26.98 -5.60 -16.10
C TRP A 215 27.04 -4.39 -15.19
N VAL A 216 26.22 -3.38 -15.44
CA VAL A 216 26.19 -2.12 -14.69
C VAL A 216 24.73 -1.74 -14.40
N PHE A 217 24.53 -0.90 -13.39
CA PHE A 217 23.22 -0.34 -13.12
C PHE A 217 22.86 0.68 -14.20
N ASP A 218 21.75 0.44 -14.88
CA ASP A 218 21.13 1.39 -15.78
C ASP A 218 20.32 2.40 -14.97
N THR A 219 20.69 3.67 -15.04
CA THR A 219 20.03 4.76 -14.32
C THR A 219 19.10 5.58 -15.21
N SER A 220 18.83 5.11 -16.44
CA SER A 220 17.89 5.76 -17.33
C SER A 220 16.47 5.71 -16.75
N PRO A 221 15.63 6.73 -17.01
CA PRO A 221 14.26 6.74 -16.51
C PRO A 221 13.45 5.55 -17.05
N VAL A 222 12.91 4.74 -16.15
CA VAL A 222 11.98 3.64 -16.41
C VAL A 222 10.70 3.89 -15.63
N ALA A 223 9.58 4.00 -16.33
CA ALA A 223 8.27 4.23 -15.73
C ALA A 223 7.39 2.95 -15.69
N THR A 224 7.72 1.96 -16.51
CA THR A 224 6.95 0.71 -16.60
C THR A 224 7.84 -0.50 -16.76
N VAL A 225 7.33 -1.63 -16.28
CA VAL A 225 7.90 -2.96 -16.50
C VAL A 225 6.84 -3.84 -17.16
N THR A 226 7.18 -4.50 -18.24
CA THR A 226 6.28 -5.41 -18.96
C THR A 226 6.46 -6.84 -18.43
N TYR A 227 5.36 -7.48 -18.07
CA TYR A 227 5.31 -8.86 -17.62
C TYR A 227 3.99 -9.53 -18.05
N LYS A 228 4.03 -10.75 -18.59
CA LYS A 228 2.83 -11.46 -19.08
C LYS A 228 1.93 -10.59 -19.98
N SER A 229 2.54 -9.81 -20.87
CA SER A 229 1.87 -8.84 -21.76
C SER A 229 1.12 -7.70 -21.05
N GLN A 230 1.29 -7.54 -19.75
CA GLN A 230 0.79 -6.40 -18.99
C GLN A 230 1.90 -5.41 -18.73
N SER A 231 1.56 -4.12 -18.71
CA SER A 231 2.47 -3.05 -18.32
C SER A 231 2.14 -2.61 -16.90
N VAL A 232 3.01 -2.96 -15.96
CA VAL A 232 2.89 -2.53 -14.56
C VAL A 232 3.75 -1.28 -14.32
N ARG A 233 3.37 -0.49 -13.32
CA ARG A 233 4.06 0.77 -13.02
C ARG A 233 5.43 0.54 -12.39
N ARG A 234 6.32 1.49 -12.57
CA ARG A 234 7.47 1.73 -11.71
C ARG A 234 7.46 3.19 -11.30
N TYR A 235 7.59 3.44 -10.03
CA TYR A 235 7.54 4.79 -9.51
C TYR A 235 8.68 5.66 -10.07
N SER A 236 8.34 6.79 -10.68
CA SER A 236 9.30 7.61 -11.44
C SER A 236 10.37 8.30 -10.56
N ALA A 237 10.07 8.54 -9.27
CA ALA A 237 11.04 9.09 -8.33
C ALA A 237 12.02 8.06 -7.76
N ASN A 238 11.83 6.77 -8.05
CA ASN A 238 12.83 5.76 -7.74
C ASN A 238 14.05 5.93 -8.64
N ALA A 239 15.06 6.63 -8.13
CA ALA A 239 16.30 6.89 -8.83
C ALA A 239 17.32 5.73 -8.76
N ALA A 240 16.98 4.62 -8.08
CA ALA A 240 17.85 3.45 -8.03
C ALA A 240 18.04 2.89 -9.44
N GLY A 241 19.30 2.59 -9.79
CA GLY A 241 19.62 1.93 -11.04
C GLY A 241 19.06 0.50 -11.07
N ILE A 242 18.78 0.00 -12.27
CA ILE A 242 18.35 -1.38 -12.50
C ILE A 242 19.51 -2.12 -13.19
N MET A 243 19.83 -3.32 -12.76
CA MET A 243 20.93 -4.08 -13.34
C MET A 243 20.70 -4.33 -14.84
N SER A 244 21.66 -3.91 -15.66
CA SER A 244 21.73 -4.26 -17.07
C SER A 244 22.63 -5.48 -17.29
N TYR A 245 22.72 -5.93 -18.54
CA TYR A 245 23.44 -7.16 -18.87
C TYR A 245 24.38 -6.96 -20.06
N SER A 246 25.60 -7.49 -19.96
CA SER A 246 26.55 -7.51 -21.08
C SER A 246 26.23 -8.61 -22.09
N SER A 247 25.57 -9.68 -21.65
CA SER A 247 25.11 -10.76 -22.53
C SER A 247 23.92 -11.48 -21.93
N ILE A 248 22.98 -11.90 -22.81
CA ILE A 248 21.88 -12.81 -22.50
C ILE A 248 21.66 -13.73 -23.68
N GLY A 249 21.56 -15.01 -23.40
CA GLY A 249 21.31 -16.08 -24.36
C GLY A 249 20.92 -17.37 -23.65
N ALA A 250 20.68 -18.43 -24.41
CA ALA A 250 20.33 -19.71 -23.83
C ALA A 250 21.40 -20.17 -22.81
N PRO A 251 21.01 -20.76 -21.67
CA PRO A 251 19.65 -21.18 -21.29
C PRO A 251 18.80 -20.08 -20.55
N ALA A 252 19.26 -18.83 -20.47
CA ALA A 252 18.52 -17.78 -19.81
C ALA A 252 17.24 -17.42 -20.57
N THR A 253 16.19 -17.13 -19.82
CA THR A 253 14.91 -16.60 -20.30
C THR A 253 14.65 -15.25 -19.64
N VAL A 254 14.31 -14.23 -20.42
CA VAL A 254 13.82 -12.95 -19.91
C VAL A 254 12.38 -13.13 -19.45
N LEU A 255 12.09 -12.80 -18.19
CA LEU A 255 10.78 -12.93 -17.59
C LEU A 255 10.00 -11.62 -17.65
N ALA A 256 10.68 -10.52 -17.38
CA ALA A 256 10.10 -9.18 -17.37
C ALA A 256 11.08 -8.17 -17.94
N GLU A 257 10.57 -7.11 -18.58
CA GLU A 257 11.38 -6.10 -19.26
C GLU A 257 11.03 -4.69 -18.77
N CYS A 258 12.07 -3.93 -18.44
CA CYS A 258 11.98 -2.49 -18.26
C CYS A 258 11.75 -1.80 -19.60
N VAL A 259 10.90 -0.75 -19.60
CA VAL A 259 10.67 0.10 -20.77
C VAL A 259 11.20 1.49 -20.48
N ARG A 260 12.22 1.93 -21.25
CA ARG A 260 12.77 3.29 -21.16
C ARG A 260 11.86 4.30 -21.86
N ALA A 261 12.10 5.58 -21.60
CA ALA A 261 11.35 6.68 -22.21
C ALA A 261 11.42 6.70 -23.76
N ASP A 262 12.51 6.20 -24.34
CA ASP A 262 12.71 6.05 -25.78
C ASP A 262 12.12 4.75 -26.35
N SER A 263 11.36 4.02 -25.55
CA SER A 263 10.74 2.71 -25.86
C SER A 263 11.74 1.57 -26.06
N THR A 264 13.03 1.75 -25.80
CA THR A 264 13.96 0.64 -25.75
C THR A 264 13.74 -0.17 -24.47
N THR A 265 14.01 -1.48 -24.51
CA THR A 265 13.81 -2.39 -23.39
C THR A 265 15.10 -3.02 -22.93
N PHE A 266 15.11 -3.47 -21.68
CA PHE A 266 16.14 -4.34 -21.12
C PHE A 266 15.55 -5.18 -20.00
N PRO A 267 16.10 -6.36 -19.69
CA PRO A 267 15.50 -7.25 -18.73
C PRO A 267 15.47 -6.67 -17.31
N TRP A 268 14.29 -6.74 -16.68
CA TRP A 268 14.07 -6.49 -15.25
C TRP A 268 14.31 -7.77 -14.42
N ALA A 269 13.89 -8.93 -14.96
CA ALA A 269 14.10 -10.23 -14.35
C ALA A 269 14.47 -11.27 -15.41
N VAL A 270 15.41 -12.14 -15.06
CA VAL A 270 15.85 -13.28 -15.90
C VAL A 270 15.84 -14.56 -15.08
N ARG A 271 15.58 -15.70 -15.75
CA ARG A 271 15.65 -17.03 -15.14
C ARG A 271 16.52 -17.96 -15.98
N SER A 272 17.29 -18.78 -15.30
CA SER A 272 18.03 -19.90 -15.89
C SER A 272 17.93 -21.11 -14.97
N GLY A 273 17.17 -22.11 -15.39
CA GLY A 273 16.88 -23.28 -14.55
C GLY A 273 16.24 -22.87 -13.21
N ASN A 274 16.90 -23.24 -12.12
CA ASN A 274 16.45 -22.93 -10.75
C ASN A 274 16.94 -21.57 -10.23
N PHE A 275 17.65 -20.78 -11.02
CA PHE A 275 18.18 -19.48 -10.63
C PHE A 275 17.40 -18.34 -11.29
N THR A 276 16.77 -17.50 -10.49
CA THR A 276 16.07 -16.28 -10.93
C THR A 276 16.82 -15.07 -10.39
N TYR A 277 17.12 -14.10 -11.28
CA TYR A 277 17.72 -12.83 -10.90
C TYR A 277 16.77 -11.68 -11.21
N ILE A 278 16.58 -10.79 -10.24
CA ILE A 278 15.76 -9.58 -10.34
C ILE A 278 16.70 -8.38 -10.19
N GLY A 279 16.74 -7.49 -11.18
CA GLY A 279 17.71 -6.41 -11.28
C GLY A 279 17.43 -5.18 -10.42
N GLU A 280 16.43 -5.20 -9.53
CA GLU A 280 15.99 -4.09 -8.68
C GLU A 280 15.44 -4.61 -7.35
N ILE A 281 15.43 -3.78 -6.30
CA ILE A 281 14.65 -4.03 -5.07
C ILE A 281 13.18 -3.70 -5.31
N PRO A 282 12.25 -4.67 -5.32
CA PRO A 282 10.83 -4.39 -5.59
C PRO A 282 10.06 -3.88 -4.37
N PHE A 283 10.65 -3.92 -3.17
CA PHE A 283 10.03 -3.53 -1.90
C PHE A 283 10.11 -2.02 -1.58
N ALA A 284 10.79 -1.24 -2.41
CA ALA A 284 10.87 0.20 -2.26
C ALA A 284 10.02 0.90 -3.32
N TYR A 285 9.36 2.00 -2.95
CA TYR A 285 8.46 2.75 -3.83
C TYR A 285 7.32 1.90 -4.40
N MET A 286 6.71 1.07 -3.55
CA MET A 286 5.55 0.26 -3.92
C MET A 286 4.31 1.14 -4.08
N THR A 287 3.58 0.93 -5.18
CA THR A 287 2.27 1.55 -5.43
C THR A 287 1.30 0.48 -5.95
N GLU A 288 0.02 0.82 -6.02
CA GLU A 288 -0.98 -0.05 -6.64
C GLU A 288 -0.61 -0.32 -8.11
N GLY A 289 -0.73 -1.55 -8.56
CA GLY A 289 -0.43 -1.94 -9.95
C GLY A 289 1.03 -1.80 -10.37
N ASP A 290 1.95 -1.96 -9.45
CA ASP A 290 3.38 -1.73 -9.62
C ASP A 290 4.16 -3.04 -9.82
N ARG A 291 5.47 -2.94 -10.21
CA ARG A 291 6.36 -4.08 -10.47
C ARG A 291 6.58 -5.02 -9.27
N TYR A 292 6.23 -4.60 -8.05
CA TYR A 292 6.20 -5.47 -6.89
C TYR A 292 5.32 -6.71 -7.11
N LEU A 293 4.20 -6.56 -7.84
CA LEU A 293 3.32 -7.66 -8.22
C LEU A 293 4.03 -8.72 -9.08
N ILE A 294 5.05 -8.34 -9.85
CA ILE A 294 5.87 -9.31 -10.62
C ILE A 294 6.62 -10.23 -9.66
N LEU A 295 7.29 -9.68 -8.64
CA LEU A 295 7.94 -10.52 -7.61
C LEU A 295 6.92 -11.46 -6.96
N CYS A 296 5.74 -10.94 -6.59
CA CYS A 296 4.70 -11.74 -5.96
C CYS A 296 4.27 -12.94 -6.82
N ASP A 297 4.20 -12.77 -8.15
CA ASP A 297 3.90 -13.88 -9.06
C ASP A 297 5.10 -14.82 -9.28
N LEU A 298 6.33 -14.29 -9.35
CA LEU A 298 7.54 -15.11 -9.53
C LEU A 298 7.79 -16.04 -8.35
N LEU A 299 7.28 -15.71 -7.16
CA LEU A 299 7.34 -16.61 -6.00
C LEU A 299 6.53 -17.89 -6.23
N PHE A 300 5.41 -17.85 -6.96
CA PHE A 300 4.69 -19.07 -7.34
C PHE A 300 5.53 -19.99 -8.22
N ASP A 301 6.31 -19.43 -9.14
CA ASP A 301 7.18 -20.24 -9.98
C ASP A 301 8.24 -20.99 -9.18
N ALA A 302 8.73 -20.38 -8.09
CA ALA A 302 9.75 -20.97 -7.23
C ALA A 302 9.17 -21.92 -6.17
N LEU A 303 8.00 -21.63 -5.63
CA LEU A 303 7.46 -22.25 -4.42
C LEU A 303 6.21 -23.12 -4.67
N ALA A 304 5.39 -22.77 -5.68
CA ALA A 304 4.15 -23.50 -6.01
C ALA A 304 3.84 -23.40 -7.52
N PRO A 305 4.68 -23.95 -8.40
CA PRO A 305 4.58 -23.74 -9.85
C PRO A 305 3.29 -24.30 -10.49
N THR A 306 2.60 -25.22 -9.79
CA THR A 306 1.36 -25.83 -10.26
C THR A 306 0.10 -25.10 -9.81
N THR A 307 0.22 -24.01 -9.08
CA THR A 307 -0.94 -23.20 -8.66
C THR A 307 -1.70 -22.70 -9.88
N ALA A 308 -3.00 -23.01 -9.91
CA ALA A 308 -3.89 -22.54 -10.97
C ALA A 308 -4.11 -21.02 -10.86
N THR A 309 -4.29 -20.38 -12.01
CA THR A 309 -4.63 -18.96 -12.04
C THR A 309 -6.08 -18.78 -11.57
N GLN A 310 -6.27 -17.91 -10.59
CA GLN A 310 -7.55 -17.45 -10.06
C GLN A 310 -7.52 -15.93 -9.91
N HIS A 311 -8.62 -15.28 -10.26
CA HIS A 311 -8.75 -13.83 -10.12
C HIS A 311 -9.95 -13.55 -9.21
N ARG A 312 -9.68 -13.38 -7.93
CA ARG A 312 -10.68 -13.09 -6.90
C ARG A 312 -10.70 -11.60 -6.58
N ALA A 313 -11.87 -11.09 -6.19
CA ALA A 313 -12.01 -9.71 -5.75
C ALA A 313 -12.70 -9.63 -4.38
N LEU A 314 -12.35 -8.60 -3.61
CA LEU A 314 -12.99 -8.23 -2.35
C LEU A 314 -13.48 -6.78 -2.42
N VAL A 315 -14.66 -6.54 -1.85
CA VAL A 315 -15.16 -5.19 -1.62
C VAL A 315 -15.51 -5.02 -0.14
N ARG A 316 -15.11 -3.87 0.41
CA ARG A 316 -15.41 -3.47 1.78
C ARG A 316 -16.09 -2.10 1.80
N LEU A 317 -17.13 -1.93 2.64
CA LEU A 317 -17.66 -0.64 3.02
C LEU A 317 -16.87 -0.16 4.24
N GLU A 318 -16.26 1.03 4.17
CA GLU A 318 -15.30 1.48 5.19
C GLU A 318 -15.83 2.70 5.97
N ASP A 319 -15.24 2.99 7.12
CA ASP A 319 -15.50 4.14 8.00
C ASP A 319 -16.94 4.27 8.55
N LEU A 320 -17.64 3.14 8.71
CA LEU A 320 -18.97 3.17 9.30
C LEU A 320 -18.90 3.38 10.82
N HIS A 321 -19.73 4.28 11.33
CA HIS A 321 -19.78 4.64 12.74
C HIS A 321 -21.24 4.92 13.19
N PRO A 322 -21.53 5.10 14.50
CA PRO A 322 -22.90 5.29 15.01
C PRO A 322 -23.74 6.39 14.34
N LEU A 323 -23.11 7.40 13.75
CA LEU A 323 -23.80 8.50 13.04
C LEU A 323 -23.74 8.40 11.51
N SER A 324 -23.26 7.31 10.93
CA SER A 324 -23.34 7.07 9.48
C SER A 324 -24.79 7.04 8.99
N ASP A 325 -25.04 7.41 7.73
CA ASP A 325 -26.40 7.39 7.16
C ASP A 325 -26.87 5.95 6.89
N PRO A 326 -27.82 5.40 7.67
CA PRO A 326 -28.30 4.03 7.47
C PRO A 326 -28.90 3.80 6.08
N THR A 327 -29.42 4.86 5.43
CA THR A 327 -30.04 4.75 4.10
C THR A 327 -28.97 4.50 3.04
N ALA A 328 -27.88 5.25 3.06
CA ALA A 328 -26.78 5.08 2.14
C ALA A 328 -26.14 3.69 2.28
N LEU A 329 -25.96 3.23 3.54
CA LEU A 329 -25.44 1.88 3.85
C LEU A 329 -26.32 0.78 3.24
N LEU A 330 -27.63 0.87 3.46
CA LEU A 330 -28.57 -0.13 2.95
C LEU A 330 -28.63 -0.10 1.42
N GLN A 331 -28.60 1.06 0.78
CA GLN A 331 -28.56 1.16 -0.68
C GLN A 331 -27.33 0.45 -1.27
N ALA A 332 -26.15 0.63 -0.67
CA ALA A 332 -24.95 -0.07 -1.11
C ALA A 332 -25.06 -1.59 -0.89
N ALA A 333 -25.48 -2.01 0.31
CA ALA A 333 -25.59 -3.43 0.66
C ALA A 333 -26.66 -4.16 -0.16
N GLU A 334 -27.84 -3.56 -0.37
CA GLU A 334 -28.92 -4.12 -1.18
C GLU A 334 -28.51 -4.25 -2.64
N TRP A 335 -27.76 -3.27 -3.17
CA TRP A 335 -27.25 -3.34 -4.52
C TRP A 335 -26.22 -4.48 -4.66
N LEU A 336 -25.25 -4.59 -3.74
CA LEU A 336 -24.26 -5.68 -3.74
C LEU A 336 -24.94 -7.04 -3.67
N PHE A 337 -25.86 -7.24 -2.72
CA PHE A 337 -26.63 -8.48 -2.56
C PHE A 337 -27.43 -8.82 -3.83
N SER A 338 -28.13 -7.86 -4.41
CA SER A 338 -28.96 -8.07 -5.60
C SER A 338 -28.16 -8.47 -6.84
N ASN A 339 -26.86 -8.14 -6.86
CA ASN A 339 -25.93 -8.53 -7.92
C ASN A 339 -25.08 -9.76 -7.54
N GLY A 340 -25.35 -10.42 -6.40
CA GLY A 340 -24.62 -11.60 -5.94
C GLY A 340 -23.19 -11.31 -5.54
N ILE A 341 -22.87 -10.11 -5.07
CA ILE A 341 -21.53 -9.67 -4.68
C ILE A 341 -21.38 -9.79 -3.16
N PRO A 342 -20.56 -10.75 -2.66
CA PRO A 342 -20.18 -10.79 -1.26
C PRO A 342 -19.39 -9.55 -0.86
N PHE A 343 -19.55 -9.07 0.37
CA PHE A 343 -18.89 -7.87 0.84
C PHE A 343 -18.54 -7.90 2.33
N GLY A 344 -17.54 -7.13 2.73
CA GLY A 344 -17.26 -6.80 4.11
C GLY A 344 -17.74 -5.38 4.44
N PHE A 345 -17.88 -5.08 5.73
CA PHE A 345 -18.13 -3.71 6.18
C PHE A 345 -17.46 -3.48 7.55
N HIS A 346 -16.79 -2.35 7.68
CA HIS A 346 -16.10 -1.93 8.88
C HIS A 346 -17.04 -1.17 9.81
N ILE A 347 -16.94 -1.43 11.13
CA ILE A 347 -17.70 -0.70 12.15
C ILE A 347 -16.75 -0.18 13.22
N THR A 348 -16.81 1.14 13.47
CA THR A 348 -16.31 1.78 14.66
C THR A 348 -17.46 1.89 15.67
N ALA A 349 -17.26 1.37 16.91
CA ALA A 349 -18.38 1.14 17.82
C ALA A 349 -18.87 2.40 18.55
N ARG A 350 -18.08 3.47 18.58
CA ARG A 350 -18.44 4.71 19.29
C ARG A 350 -17.98 5.92 18.49
N TYR A 351 -18.89 6.85 18.25
CA TYR A 351 -18.58 8.12 17.62
C TYR A 351 -18.23 9.18 18.67
N LEU A 352 -17.11 9.84 18.48
CA LEU A 352 -16.65 10.96 19.30
C LEU A 352 -16.37 12.18 18.43
N ASP A 353 -16.89 13.32 18.82
CA ASP A 353 -16.52 14.66 18.34
C ASP A 353 -16.32 15.56 19.56
N PRO A 354 -15.18 15.48 20.23
CA PRO A 354 -14.98 16.11 21.53
C PRO A 354 -15.01 17.65 21.48
N ASN A 355 -14.82 18.22 20.31
CA ASN A 355 -14.77 19.66 20.09
C ASN A 355 -16.00 20.19 19.34
N GLY A 356 -16.94 19.32 18.96
CA GLY A 356 -18.06 19.68 18.10
C GLY A 356 -17.61 20.13 16.71
N TYR A 357 -16.53 19.57 16.21
CA TYR A 357 -15.92 19.99 14.95
C TYR A 357 -16.90 19.90 13.78
N TYR A 358 -17.71 18.84 13.75
CA TYR A 358 -18.79 18.64 12.77
C TYR A 358 -20.18 18.99 13.31
N ASN A 359 -20.28 19.49 14.54
CA ASN A 359 -21.56 19.77 15.22
C ASN A 359 -21.62 21.20 15.80
N ASP A 360 -21.16 22.19 15.04
CA ASP A 360 -21.26 23.62 15.36
C ASP A 360 -20.69 23.99 16.75
N GLY A 361 -19.61 23.32 17.17
CA GLY A 361 -18.95 23.53 18.45
C GLY A 361 -19.58 22.79 19.63
N VAL A 362 -20.58 21.94 19.40
CA VAL A 362 -21.22 21.14 20.44
C VAL A 362 -20.61 19.74 20.46
N PRO A 363 -19.91 19.34 21.54
CA PRO A 363 -19.32 18.01 21.65
C PRO A 363 -20.33 16.88 21.49
N GLN A 364 -19.93 15.80 20.85
CA GLN A 364 -20.74 14.59 20.68
C GLN A 364 -19.98 13.37 21.20
N ASP A 365 -20.72 12.49 21.86
CA ASP A 365 -20.28 11.18 22.32
C ASP A 365 -21.44 10.20 22.16
N VAL A 366 -21.39 9.36 21.12
CA VAL A 366 -22.51 8.55 20.68
C VAL A 366 -22.12 7.08 20.59
N PRO A 367 -22.42 6.29 21.62
CA PRO A 367 -22.25 4.83 21.59
C PRO A 367 -23.25 4.18 20.61
N LEU A 368 -22.84 3.08 19.96
CA LEU A 368 -23.64 2.36 18.97
C LEU A 368 -24.98 1.85 19.54
N HIS A 369 -25.00 1.36 20.80
CA HIS A 369 -26.23 0.84 21.43
C HIS A 369 -27.35 1.88 21.56
N THR A 370 -27.00 3.17 21.47
CA THR A 370 -27.99 4.26 21.51
C THR A 370 -28.60 4.59 20.14
N GLN A 371 -28.16 3.90 19.07
CA GLN A 371 -28.52 4.19 17.68
C GLN A 371 -29.36 3.06 17.04
N PRO A 372 -30.68 2.96 17.33
CA PRO A 372 -31.49 1.84 16.89
C PRO A 372 -31.59 1.70 15.36
N LEU A 373 -31.55 2.81 14.60
CA LEU A 373 -31.58 2.77 13.13
C LEU A 373 -30.26 2.22 12.57
N MET A 374 -29.13 2.59 13.15
CA MET A 374 -27.83 2.05 12.75
C MET A 374 -27.71 0.55 13.10
N ILE A 375 -28.17 0.14 14.28
CA ILE A 375 -28.24 -1.27 14.68
C ILE A 375 -29.10 -2.07 13.68
N ALA A 376 -30.27 -1.53 13.28
CA ALA A 376 -31.12 -2.18 12.29
C ALA A 376 -30.44 -2.30 10.92
N ALA A 377 -29.71 -1.26 10.48
CA ALA A 377 -28.95 -1.29 9.23
C ALA A 377 -27.83 -2.35 9.28
N ILE A 378 -27.04 -2.41 10.34
CA ILE A 378 -25.99 -3.42 10.53
C ILE A 378 -26.57 -4.84 10.45
N ARG A 379 -27.69 -5.10 11.14
CA ARG A 379 -28.37 -6.41 11.08
C ARG A 379 -28.84 -6.75 9.67
N THR A 380 -29.39 -5.76 8.97
CA THR A 380 -29.84 -5.95 7.59
C THR A 380 -28.65 -6.25 6.68
N MET A 381 -27.54 -5.52 6.79
CA MET A 381 -26.31 -5.83 6.04
C MET A 381 -25.81 -7.27 6.30
N GLN A 382 -25.84 -7.73 7.56
CA GLN A 382 -25.48 -9.12 7.88
C GLN A 382 -26.45 -10.13 7.26
N LEU A 383 -27.76 -9.84 7.26
CA LEU A 383 -28.77 -10.70 6.61
C LEU A 383 -28.58 -10.74 5.09
N LEU A 384 -28.08 -9.68 4.49
CA LEU A 384 -27.69 -9.60 3.07
C LEU A 384 -26.33 -10.25 2.78
N GLY A 385 -25.73 -10.95 3.75
CA GLY A 385 -24.46 -11.65 3.59
C GLY A 385 -23.21 -10.83 3.82
N GLY A 386 -23.34 -9.59 4.30
CA GLY A 386 -22.22 -8.74 4.67
C GLY A 386 -21.46 -9.25 5.89
N VAL A 387 -20.13 -9.28 5.81
CA VAL A 387 -19.24 -9.65 6.90
C VAL A 387 -18.85 -8.43 7.70
N MET A 388 -19.30 -8.35 8.96
CA MET A 388 -18.91 -7.27 9.87
C MET A 388 -17.44 -7.41 10.27
N MET A 389 -16.69 -6.31 10.24
CA MET A 389 -15.28 -6.21 10.54
C MET A 389 -15.03 -5.11 11.58
N HIS A 390 -14.06 -5.33 12.48
CA HIS A 390 -13.64 -4.37 13.48
C HIS A 390 -12.85 -3.23 12.83
N HIS A 391 -13.13 -1.97 13.25
CA HIS A 391 -12.39 -0.79 12.78
C HIS A 391 -12.11 0.21 13.91
N GLY A 392 -11.48 -0.28 14.98
CA GLY A 392 -11.25 0.52 16.18
C GLY A 392 -12.51 0.69 17.04
N TYR A 393 -12.29 1.10 18.29
CA TYR A 393 -13.39 1.44 19.21
C TYR A 393 -13.94 2.82 18.93
N THR A 394 -13.07 3.81 18.72
CA THR A 394 -13.45 5.21 18.51
C THR A 394 -12.86 5.83 17.24
N HIS A 395 -11.94 5.14 16.54
CA HIS A 395 -11.20 5.68 15.41
C HIS A 395 -10.61 7.07 15.68
N GLN A 396 -10.17 7.31 16.93
CA GLN A 396 -9.47 8.51 17.38
C GLN A 396 -8.76 8.24 18.71
N TYR A 397 -7.78 9.06 19.07
CA TYR A 397 -6.97 8.91 20.28
C TYR A 397 -7.30 10.01 21.27
N SER A 398 -7.82 9.60 22.44
CA SER A 398 -7.84 10.41 23.69
C SER A 398 -8.42 11.83 23.56
N ASN A 399 -9.35 12.04 22.61
CA ASN A 399 -10.00 13.33 22.35
C ASN A 399 -9.02 14.45 21.93
N ILE A 400 -7.89 14.10 21.35
CA ILE A 400 -6.92 15.05 20.79
C ILE A 400 -6.68 14.74 19.31
N ALA A 401 -6.33 15.74 18.51
CA ALA A 401 -5.99 15.55 17.10
C ALA A 401 -4.80 14.60 16.92
N ASN A 402 -4.99 13.56 16.09
CA ASN A 402 -3.99 12.53 15.80
C ASN A 402 -4.20 11.92 14.39
N PRO A 403 -3.90 12.64 13.29
CA PRO A 403 -3.32 13.98 13.28
C PRO A 403 -4.31 15.14 13.01
N TYR A 404 -5.62 14.90 12.87
CA TYR A 404 -6.50 15.87 12.21
C TYR A 404 -7.44 16.63 13.14
N THR A 405 -8.58 16.03 13.54
CA THR A 405 -9.70 16.74 14.15
C THR A 405 -10.05 16.26 15.54
N ALA A 406 -9.54 15.14 15.97
CA ALA A 406 -9.98 14.35 17.12
C ALA A 406 -11.34 13.67 16.93
N VAL A 407 -11.91 13.70 15.71
CA VAL A 407 -13.22 13.10 15.43
C VAL A 407 -13.07 11.67 14.92
N THR A 408 -14.02 10.83 15.30
CA THR A 408 -14.17 9.47 14.79
C THR A 408 -14.20 9.45 13.26
N GLY A 409 -13.38 8.59 12.64
CA GLY A 409 -13.24 8.45 11.20
C GLY A 409 -12.16 9.35 10.58
N ASP A 410 -11.69 10.39 11.30
CA ASP A 410 -10.64 11.25 10.78
C ASP A 410 -9.25 10.84 11.28
N ASP A 411 -9.14 10.36 12.51
CA ASP A 411 -7.86 10.25 13.23
C ASP A 411 -7.41 8.80 13.46
N CYS A 412 -6.12 8.62 13.73
CA CYS A 412 -5.55 7.33 14.11
C CYS A 412 -5.85 7.03 15.58
N GLU A 413 -6.19 5.77 15.90
CA GLU A 413 -6.46 5.32 17.26
C GLU A 413 -5.26 4.64 17.92
N PHE A 414 -4.41 3.94 17.15
CA PHE A 414 -3.39 3.01 17.66
C PHE A 414 -1.94 3.46 17.36
N TYR A 415 -1.73 4.63 16.80
CA TYR A 415 -0.39 5.13 16.48
C TYR A 415 -0.37 6.66 16.46
N ARG A 416 0.75 7.26 16.88
CA ARG A 416 0.92 8.72 16.84
C ARG A 416 1.35 9.16 15.45
N ILE A 417 0.53 10.01 14.87
CA ILE A 417 0.81 10.66 13.59
C ILE A 417 0.61 12.17 13.77
N THR A 418 1.45 12.96 13.15
CA THR A 418 1.29 14.42 13.08
C THR A 418 1.17 14.86 11.63
N ALA A 419 0.48 15.97 11.41
CA ALA A 419 0.34 16.58 10.09
C ALA A 419 0.87 18.01 10.11
N SER A 420 1.71 18.37 9.15
CA SER A 420 2.21 19.72 8.96
C SER A 420 2.37 20.02 7.48
N ASN A 421 1.77 21.13 7.02
CA ASN A 421 1.86 21.56 5.61
C ASN A 421 1.48 20.46 4.58
N GLY A 422 0.46 19.65 4.90
CA GLY A 422 0.03 18.54 4.05
C GLY A 422 0.94 17.31 4.07
N VAL A 423 1.92 17.25 5.00
CA VAL A 423 2.83 16.13 5.17
C VAL A 423 2.50 15.40 6.47
N LEU A 424 2.29 14.10 6.37
CA LEU A 424 2.14 13.21 7.53
C LEU A 424 3.51 12.78 8.05
N THR A 425 3.67 12.74 9.37
CA THR A 425 4.84 12.20 10.03
C THR A 425 4.41 11.12 11.03
N TYR A 426 4.89 9.92 10.83
CA TYR A 426 4.68 8.77 11.71
C TYR A 426 5.64 8.90 12.89
N VAL A 427 5.10 9.21 14.07
CA VAL A 427 5.90 9.59 15.25
C VAL A 427 6.31 8.37 16.07
N GLY A 428 5.42 7.40 16.21
CA GLY A 428 5.66 6.21 17.04
C GLY A 428 4.41 5.74 17.81
N PRO A 429 4.59 4.80 18.74
CA PRO A 429 3.51 4.32 19.59
C PRO A 429 2.86 5.43 20.42
N LEU A 430 1.66 5.16 20.89
CA LEU A 430 1.00 5.99 21.91
C LEU A 430 1.79 5.92 23.23
N PRO A 431 1.72 6.94 24.10
CA PRO A 431 2.41 6.90 25.41
C PRO A 431 2.00 5.72 26.29
N GLU A 432 0.76 5.27 26.20
CA GLU A 432 0.18 4.15 26.94
C GLU A 432 0.53 2.79 26.35
N ASP A 433 0.97 2.78 25.09
CA ASP A 433 1.21 1.57 24.32
C ASP A 433 2.62 1.03 24.59
N THR A 434 2.84 0.60 25.82
CA THR A 434 4.09 0.00 26.27
C THR A 434 4.11 -1.53 26.12
N ASP A 435 2.94 -2.13 26.03
CA ASP A 435 2.69 -3.54 25.78
C ASP A 435 1.31 -3.73 25.15
N SER A 436 0.85 -4.95 24.97
CA SER A 436 -0.43 -5.26 24.32
C SER A 436 -1.67 -4.81 25.13
N SER A 437 -1.53 -4.29 26.34
CA SER A 437 -2.67 -3.96 27.22
C SER A 437 -3.51 -2.79 26.69
N TRP A 438 -2.89 -1.82 26.01
CA TRP A 438 -3.61 -0.73 25.37
C TRP A 438 -4.60 -1.26 24.31
N ALA A 439 -4.09 -1.98 23.33
CA ALA A 439 -4.93 -2.56 22.27
C ALA A 439 -5.99 -3.50 22.86
N GLN A 440 -5.64 -4.36 23.80
CA GLN A 440 -6.60 -5.26 24.45
C GLN A 440 -7.72 -4.48 25.14
N GLY A 441 -7.40 -3.40 25.85
CA GLY A 441 -8.40 -2.53 26.49
C GLY A 441 -9.34 -1.85 25.46
N ARG A 442 -8.84 -1.53 24.27
CA ARG A 442 -9.66 -1.01 23.15
C ARG A 442 -10.55 -2.10 22.58
N PHE A 443 -10.03 -3.31 22.38
CA PHE A 443 -10.81 -4.46 21.90
C PHE A 443 -11.90 -4.89 22.90
N ASP A 444 -11.60 -4.87 24.21
CA ASP A 444 -12.56 -5.15 25.27
C ASP A 444 -13.69 -4.10 25.31
N SER A 445 -13.34 -2.82 25.15
CA SER A 445 -14.32 -1.73 25.08
C SER A 445 -15.21 -1.84 23.85
N TYR A 446 -14.64 -2.21 22.71
CA TYR A 446 -15.36 -2.49 21.47
C TYR A 446 -16.32 -3.67 21.66
N ALA A 447 -15.84 -4.78 22.21
CA ALA A 447 -16.64 -5.97 22.47
C ALA A 447 -17.81 -5.69 23.42
N ALA A 448 -17.58 -4.89 24.46
CA ALA A 448 -18.63 -4.48 25.41
C ALA A 448 -19.72 -3.65 24.72
N GLU A 449 -19.33 -2.71 23.85
CA GLU A 449 -20.27 -1.88 23.09
C GLU A 449 -21.08 -2.69 22.09
N LEU A 450 -20.43 -3.63 21.38
CA LEU A 450 -21.13 -4.56 20.50
C LEU A 450 -22.12 -5.44 21.26
N SER A 451 -21.72 -5.96 22.44
CA SER A 451 -22.61 -6.76 23.29
C SER A 451 -23.83 -5.95 23.74
N ALA A 452 -23.66 -4.69 24.11
CA ALA A 452 -24.76 -3.78 24.44
C ALA A 452 -25.68 -3.53 23.24
N SER A 453 -25.15 -3.56 22.03
CA SER A 453 -25.85 -3.46 20.75
C SER A 453 -26.39 -4.79 20.23
N THR A 454 -26.19 -5.91 20.99
CA THR A 454 -26.58 -7.28 20.66
C THR A 454 -25.89 -7.87 19.43
N PHE A 455 -24.64 -7.51 19.21
CA PHE A 455 -23.73 -8.11 18.22
C PHE A 455 -22.61 -8.91 18.91
N THR A 456 -21.97 -9.77 18.14
CA THR A 456 -20.77 -10.52 18.55
C THR A 456 -19.51 -9.87 17.98
N MET A 457 -18.37 -10.14 18.61
CA MET A 457 -17.06 -9.67 18.13
C MET A 457 -16.79 -10.18 16.71
N PRO A 458 -16.37 -9.33 15.77
CA PRO A 458 -15.97 -9.73 14.43
C PRO A 458 -14.75 -10.65 14.43
N GLN A 459 -14.61 -11.46 13.38
CA GLN A 459 -13.42 -12.30 13.19
C GLN A 459 -12.27 -11.57 12.50
N ILE A 460 -12.56 -10.50 11.77
CA ILE A 460 -11.58 -9.74 10.98
C ILE A 460 -11.47 -8.34 11.57
N SER A 461 -10.24 -7.86 11.66
CA SER A 461 -9.92 -6.51 12.14
C SER A 461 -9.23 -5.70 11.04
N THR A 462 -9.38 -4.40 11.10
CA THR A 462 -8.56 -3.41 10.38
C THR A 462 -8.25 -2.28 11.36
N PHE A 463 -6.98 -1.94 11.52
CA PHE A 463 -6.61 -0.81 12.33
C PHE A 463 -6.98 0.51 11.65
N PRO A 464 -7.56 1.49 12.39
CA PRO A 464 -7.80 2.84 11.88
C PRO A 464 -6.56 3.44 11.20
N ALA A 465 -6.75 3.97 9.99
CA ALA A 465 -5.68 4.49 9.14
C ALA A 465 -4.51 3.50 8.93
N TYR A 466 -4.76 2.19 9.07
CA TYR A 466 -3.80 1.08 8.92
C TYR A 466 -2.56 1.18 9.82
N SER A 467 -2.60 2.00 10.85
CA SER A 467 -1.43 2.35 11.65
C SER A 467 -1.56 1.86 13.10
N ALA A 468 -0.63 0.99 13.51
CA ALA A 468 -0.55 0.44 14.85
C ALA A 468 0.91 0.15 15.24
N SER A 469 1.15 -0.06 16.53
CA SER A 469 2.45 -0.47 17.05
C SER A 469 2.64 -2.00 16.96
N VAL A 470 3.85 -2.46 17.24
CA VAL A 470 4.14 -3.91 17.29
C VAL A 470 3.30 -4.64 18.34
N PRO A 471 3.17 -4.16 19.60
CA PRO A 471 2.27 -4.76 20.58
C PRO A 471 0.82 -4.82 20.15
N ASP A 472 0.31 -3.80 19.46
CA ASP A 472 -1.06 -3.75 18.96
C ASP A 472 -1.30 -4.83 17.89
N TYR A 473 -0.37 -4.96 16.91
CA TYR A 473 -0.45 -6.01 15.90
C TYR A 473 -0.41 -7.41 16.53
N GLN A 474 0.42 -7.60 17.56
CA GLN A 474 0.50 -8.87 18.29
C GLN A 474 -0.76 -9.15 19.11
N ALA A 475 -1.39 -8.14 19.72
CA ALA A 475 -2.68 -8.26 20.39
C ALA A 475 -3.78 -8.63 19.39
N ALA A 476 -3.80 -8.02 18.21
CA ALA A 476 -4.75 -8.35 17.16
C ALA A 476 -4.57 -9.79 16.65
N ALA A 477 -3.34 -10.28 16.54
CA ALA A 477 -3.06 -11.66 16.15
C ALA A 477 -3.62 -12.71 17.14
N GLN A 478 -3.78 -12.32 18.40
CA GLN A 478 -4.36 -13.18 19.44
C GLN A 478 -5.89 -13.06 19.53
N THR A 479 -6.45 -11.95 19.09
CA THR A 479 -7.87 -11.62 19.27
C THR A 479 -8.71 -11.93 18.04
N PHE A 480 -8.17 -11.72 16.84
CA PHE A 480 -8.87 -11.86 15.56
C PHE A 480 -8.31 -13.00 14.73
N ALA A 481 -9.17 -13.59 13.90
CA ALA A 481 -8.75 -14.64 12.96
C ALA A 481 -7.93 -14.10 11.80
N ALA A 482 -8.16 -12.83 11.41
CA ALA A 482 -7.41 -12.17 10.35
C ALA A 482 -7.44 -10.63 10.51
N ARG A 483 -6.52 -9.96 9.80
CA ARG A 483 -6.56 -8.52 9.57
C ARG A 483 -6.73 -8.26 8.07
N ALA A 484 -7.42 -7.17 7.68
CA ALA A 484 -7.66 -6.79 6.28
C ALA A 484 -7.13 -5.37 6.05
N GLU A 485 -5.81 -5.23 5.86
CA GLU A 485 -5.13 -3.93 5.84
C GLU A 485 -3.75 -3.99 5.19
N ARG A 486 -3.16 -2.83 4.98
CA ARG A 486 -1.72 -2.65 4.77
C ARG A 486 -1.05 -2.54 6.13
N THR A 487 -0.03 -3.35 6.37
CA THR A 487 0.60 -3.44 7.70
C THR A 487 1.90 -2.67 7.75
N LEU A 488 2.17 -1.97 8.87
CA LEU A 488 3.46 -1.35 9.14
C LEU A 488 4.42 -2.36 9.78
N TYR A 489 5.66 -2.38 9.29
CA TYR A 489 6.77 -3.16 9.84
C TYR A 489 7.89 -2.23 10.29
N PHE A 490 8.67 -2.67 11.27
CA PHE A 490 9.72 -1.87 11.91
C PHE A 490 10.99 -2.71 12.08
N PRO A 491 12.20 -2.10 11.98
CA PRO A 491 13.43 -2.78 12.36
C PRO A 491 13.40 -3.20 13.83
N GLY A 492 14.02 -4.33 14.14
CA GLY A 492 14.02 -4.94 15.47
C GLY A 492 13.05 -6.13 15.59
N VAL A 493 12.10 -6.28 14.68
CA VAL A 493 11.11 -7.37 14.71
C VAL A 493 11.75 -8.73 14.42
N LEU A 494 12.50 -8.86 13.31
CA LEU A 494 13.14 -10.12 12.95
C LEU A 494 14.37 -10.41 13.84
N THR A 495 15.04 -9.38 14.28
CA THR A 495 16.28 -9.51 15.07
C THR A 495 16.01 -9.65 16.57
N ASN A 496 14.74 -9.53 17.00
CA ASN A 496 14.34 -9.50 18.41
C ASN A 496 15.13 -8.45 19.22
N GLN A 497 15.38 -7.30 18.60
CA GLN A 497 16.02 -6.14 19.19
C GLN A 497 14.97 -5.11 19.60
N THR A 498 15.43 -4.00 20.20
CA THR A 498 14.55 -2.85 20.44
C THR A 498 13.95 -2.37 19.13
N ILE A 499 12.62 -2.25 19.09
CA ILE A 499 11.90 -1.80 17.90
C ILE A 499 12.24 -0.35 17.58
N ASP A 500 12.63 -0.11 16.35
CA ASP A 500 12.92 1.25 15.87
C ASP A 500 11.70 1.85 15.16
N TYR A 501 10.83 2.47 15.92
CA TYR A 501 9.63 3.13 15.40
C TYR A 501 9.91 4.39 14.57
N THR A 502 11.15 4.86 14.51
CA THR A 502 11.53 5.98 13.62
C THR A 502 11.70 5.55 12.16
N ARG A 503 11.57 4.24 11.88
CA ARG A 503 11.77 3.63 10.55
C ARG A 503 10.60 2.72 10.14
N PRO A 504 9.37 3.28 10.07
CA PRO A 504 8.22 2.51 9.62
C PRO A 504 8.31 2.19 8.12
N ALA A 505 7.87 1.00 7.76
CA ALA A 505 7.73 0.56 6.38
C ALA A 505 6.44 -0.24 6.21
N GLY A 506 5.57 0.20 5.31
CA GLY A 506 4.29 -0.45 5.04
C GLY A 506 4.40 -1.48 3.92
N GLN A 507 3.57 -2.51 3.99
CA GLN A 507 3.41 -3.50 2.94
C GLN A 507 1.93 -3.79 2.69
N TYR A 508 1.52 -3.81 1.43
CA TYR A 508 0.31 -4.49 1.01
C TYR A 508 0.65 -5.87 0.43
N VAL A 509 -0.28 -6.80 0.49
CA VAL A 509 -0.09 -8.16 -0.02
C VAL A 509 -1.14 -8.48 -1.09
N PRO A 510 -0.78 -9.11 -2.22
CA PRO A 510 -1.74 -9.41 -3.28
C PRO A 510 -2.49 -10.73 -3.07
N TYR A 511 -2.10 -11.54 -2.10
CA TYR A 511 -2.72 -12.77 -1.64
C TYR A 511 -2.57 -12.87 -0.12
N SER A 512 -3.39 -13.67 0.55
CA SER A 512 -3.31 -13.81 2.01
C SER A 512 -1.95 -14.34 2.45
N VAL A 513 -1.44 -13.79 3.55
CA VAL A 513 -0.16 -14.17 4.14
C VAL A 513 -0.31 -14.38 5.66
N GLN A 514 0.64 -15.08 6.25
CA GLN A 514 0.86 -15.06 7.70
C GLN A 514 2.02 -14.12 7.97
N ASP A 515 1.76 -12.97 8.57
CA ASP A 515 2.79 -11.95 8.73
C ASP A 515 3.76 -12.22 9.90
N ALA A 516 4.81 -11.40 9.99
CA ALA A 516 5.82 -11.51 11.04
C ALA A 516 5.27 -11.27 12.46
N TYR A 517 4.09 -10.68 12.60
CA TYR A 517 3.41 -10.49 13.89
C TYR A 517 2.51 -11.67 14.28
N GLY A 518 2.36 -12.66 13.40
CA GLY A 518 1.56 -13.86 13.63
C GLY A 518 0.09 -13.74 13.22
N SER A 519 -0.29 -12.70 12.47
CA SER A 519 -1.65 -12.58 11.94
C SER A 519 -1.76 -13.12 10.52
N LYS A 520 -2.90 -13.75 10.21
CA LYS A 520 -3.34 -13.85 8.81
C LYS A 520 -3.71 -12.44 8.33
N VAL A 521 -3.08 -11.98 7.24
CA VAL A 521 -3.38 -10.69 6.61
C VAL A 521 -4.05 -10.93 5.26
N LEU A 522 -5.25 -10.38 5.10
CA LEU A 522 -6.01 -10.39 3.85
C LEU A 522 -5.50 -9.29 2.91
N PRO A 523 -5.61 -9.49 1.59
CA PRO A 523 -5.16 -8.50 0.62
C PRO A 523 -5.86 -7.15 0.73
N ASP A 524 -5.08 -6.08 0.56
CA ASP A 524 -5.53 -4.72 0.29
C ASP A 524 -4.71 -4.14 -0.87
N THR A 525 -5.05 -4.55 -2.09
CA THR A 525 -4.23 -4.33 -3.28
C THR A 525 -4.56 -3.05 -4.04
N LEU A 526 -5.81 -2.60 -3.97
CA LEU A 526 -6.29 -1.49 -4.79
C LEU A 526 -6.55 -0.22 -3.99
N GLY A 527 -6.62 -0.31 -2.65
CA GLY A 527 -6.97 0.83 -1.79
C GLY A 527 -8.41 1.30 -1.98
N GLY A 528 -8.70 2.56 -1.67
CA GLY A 528 -10.04 3.13 -1.67
C GLY A 528 -10.42 3.88 -2.95
N ILE A 529 -11.73 3.97 -3.16
CA ILE A 529 -12.31 5.00 -4.02
C ILE A 529 -12.34 6.28 -3.19
N ASP A 530 -11.65 7.32 -3.63
CA ASP A 530 -11.63 8.63 -2.97
C ASP A 530 -11.69 9.72 -4.05
N PRO A 531 -12.81 10.43 -4.18
CA PRO A 531 -12.95 11.48 -5.20
C PRO A 531 -12.23 12.78 -4.84
N ASP A 532 -11.77 12.92 -3.60
CA ASP A 532 -11.17 14.14 -3.09
C ASP A 532 -9.64 14.03 -2.95
N VAL A 533 -8.95 15.16 -2.98
CA VAL A 533 -7.51 15.20 -2.64
C VAL A 533 -7.36 15.16 -1.12
N PHE A 534 -6.62 14.18 -0.62
CA PHE A 534 -6.36 14.03 0.80
C PHE A 534 -4.84 14.05 1.06
N PHE A 535 -4.35 15.05 1.79
CA PHE A 535 -2.93 15.20 2.17
C PHE A 535 -1.94 14.97 1.01
N ASN A 536 -2.16 15.62 -0.13
CA ASN A 536 -1.41 15.45 -1.38
C ASN A 536 -1.53 14.05 -2.02
N ILE A 537 -2.41 13.17 -1.51
CA ILE A 537 -2.80 11.96 -2.21
C ILE A 537 -3.83 12.36 -3.26
N PRO A 538 -3.60 12.02 -4.54
CA PRO A 538 -4.53 12.37 -5.61
C PRO A 538 -5.85 11.61 -5.47
N PRO A 539 -6.96 12.15 -6.02
CA PRO A 539 -8.20 11.42 -6.10
C PRO A 539 -8.01 10.07 -6.80
N ARG A 540 -8.73 9.07 -6.32
CA ARG A 540 -8.79 7.74 -6.94
C ARG A 540 -10.23 7.41 -7.31
N LEU A 541 -10.51 7.46 -8.59
CA LEU A 541 -11.84 7.22 -9.15
C LEU A 541 -11.99 5.76 -9.62
N PRO A 542 -13.19 5.29 -9.93
CA PRO A 542 -13.41 3.92 -10.42
C PRO A 542 -12.47 3.49 -11.54
N ALA A 543 -12.16 4.39 -12.49
CA ALA A 543 -11.24 4.10 -13.59
C ALA A 543 -9.81 3.78 -13.12
N ASP A 544 -9.33 4.43 -12.05
CA ASP A 544 -8.00 4.19 -11.47
C ASP A 544 -7.95 2.82 -10.79
N ILE A 545 -8.99 2.50 -10.01
CA ILE A 545 -9.14 1.20 -9.34
C ILE A 545 -9.20 0.06 -10.37
N ILE A 546 -9.99 0.21 -11.43
CA ILE A 546 -10.11 -0.78 -12.52
C ILE A 546 -8.76 -0.96 -13.24
N ALA A 547 -8.06 0.13 -13.52
CA ALA A 547 -6.75 0.06 -14.16
C ALA A 547 -5.70 -0.67 -13.30
N ASP A 548 -5.74 -0.48 -11.98
CA ASP A 548 -4.85 -1.19 -11.05
C ASP A 548 -5.27 -2.66 -10.87
N ALA A 549 -6.58 -2.95 -10.87
CA ALA A 549 -7.09 -4.31 -10.93
C ALA A 549 -6.60 -5.05 -12.19
N GLN A 550 -6.62 -4.40 -13.36
CA GLN A 550 -6.07 -4.98 -14.59
C GLN A 550 -4.59 -5.35 -14.44
N ARG A 551 -3.77 -4.52 -13.78
CA ARG A 551 -2.36 -4.82 -13.52
C ARG A 551 -2.18 -5.96 -12.52
N THR A 552 -3.10 -6.09 -11.55
CA THR A 552 -3.07 -7.17 -10.54
C THR A 552 -3.31 -8.55 -11.15
N LEU A 553 -3.90 -8.65 -12.36
CA LEU A 553 -4.06 -9.90 -13.09
C LEU A 553 -2.73 -10.65 -13.39
N VAL A 554 -1.59 -9.98 -13.27
CA VAL A 554 -0.27 -10.64 -13.43
C VAL A 554 -0.02 -11.68 -12.34
N VAL A 555 -0.62 -11.52 -11.16
CA VAL A 555 -0.46 -12.45 -10.03
C VAL A 555 -1.49 -13.57 -10.14
N ARG A 556 -1.02 -14.82 -10.28
CA ARG A 556 -1.87 -15.99 -10.59
C ARG A 556 -2.91 -16.35 -9.54
N ASP A 557 -2.71 -16.00 -8.28
CA ASP A 557 -3.70 -16.15 -7.19
C ASP A 557 -3.93 -14.79 -6.49
N GLY A 558 -3.88 -13.74 -7.28
CA GLY A 558 -4.06 -12.37 -6.81
C GLY A 558 -5.51 -12.06 -6.47
N VAL A 559 -5.71 -11.26 -5.43
CA VAL A 559 -7.00 -10.76 -5.00
C VAL A 559 -7.05 -9.25 -5.22
N ALA A 560 -7.98 -8.79 -6.05
CA ALA A 560 -8.27 -7.37 -6.25
C ALA A 560 -9.19 -6.88 -5.12
N SER A 561 -8.61 -6.29 -4.09
CA SER A 561 -9.35 -5.81 -2.91
C SER A 561 -9.40 -4.29 -2.90
N PHE A 562 -10.60 -3.73 -2.78
CA PHE A 562 -10.82 -2.29 -2.64
C PHE A 562 -11.85 -1.96 -1.57
N PHE A 563 -11.85 -0.71 -1.11
CA PHE A 563 -12.88 -0.20 -0.23
C PHE A 563 -13.64 1.00 -0.82
N TYR A 564 -14.83 1.21 -0.30
CA TYR A 564 -15.76 2.26 -0.71
C TYR A 564 -16.40 2.87 0.53
N ASN A 565 -16.40 4.18 0.61
CA ASN A 565 -17.09 4.92 1.67
C ASN A 565 -18.52 5.22 1.23
N PRO A 566 -19.56 4.76 1.95
CA PRO A 566 -20.96 4.96 1.56
C PRO A 566 -21.43 6.41 1.50
N GLU A 567 -20.60 7.35 1.94
CA GLU A 567 -20.82 8.80 1.77
C GLU A 567 -20.60 9.25 0.31
N ASP A 568 -19.86 8.47 -0.46
CA ASP A 568 -19.59 8.71 -1.87
C ASP A 568 -20.77 8.28 -2.76
N PRO A 569 -20.85 8.77 -4.02
CA PRO A 569 -21.87 8.34 -4.95
C PRO A 569 -21.90 6.83 -5.14
N LEU A 570 -23.05 6.18 -4.94
CA LEU A 570 -23.23 4.74 -5.16
C LEU A 570 -22.77 4.29 -6.55
N SER A 571 -22.88 5.17 -7.56
CA SER A 571 -22.42 4.90 -8.92
C SER A 571 -20.92 4.59 -9.01
N TYR A 572 -20.09 5.03 -8.05
CA TYR A 572 -18.67 4.71 -8.02
C TYR A 572 -18.45 3.26 -7.62
N LEU A 573 -19.15 2.79 -6.59
CA LEU A 573 -19.18 1.37 -6.23
C LEU A 573 -19.63 0.52 -7.41
N GLN A 574 -20.74 0.89 -8.05
CA GLN A 574 -21.32 0.17 -9.18
C GLN A 574 -20.35 0.06 -10.36
N GLN A 575 -19.71 1.17 -10.75
CA GLN A 575 -18.74 1.20 -11.85
C GLN A 575 -17.51 0.35 -11.55
N THR A 576 -17.00 0.42 -10.32
CA THR A 576 -15.81 -0.34 -9.91
C THR A 576 -16.10 -1.84 -9.91
N VAL A 577 -17.20 -2.26 -9.28
CA VAL A 577 -17.60 -3.69 -9.27
C VAL A 577 -17.79 -4.21 -10.69
N GLN A 578 -18.52 -3.47 -11.54
CA GLN A 578 -18.74 -3.89 -12.92
C GLN A 578 -17.41 -3.99 -13.70
N GLY A 579 -16.52 -3.00 -13.54
CA GLY A 579 -15.21 -3.03 -14.19
C GLY A 579 -14.35 -4.23 -13.78
N LEU A 580 -14.39 -4.63 -12.51
CA LEU A 580 -13.68 -5.83 -12.04
C LEU A 580 -14.31 -7.11 -12.61
N LEU A 581 -15.67 -7.20 -12.67
CA LEU A 581 -16.36 -8.31 -13.31
C LEU A 581 -16.01 -8.42 -14.79
N ASP A 582 -15.94 -7.30 -15.50
CA ASP A 582 -15.56 -7.24 -16.92
C ASP A 582 -14.11 -7.68 -17.17
N LEU A 583 -13.22 -7.50 -16.18
CA LEU A 583 -11.85 -8.02 -16.17
C LEU A 583 -11.78 -9.53 -15.86
N GLY A 584 -12.90 -10.16 -15.50
CA GLY A 584 -12.97 -11.59 -15.18
C GLY A 584 -12.73 -11.92 -13.71
N TYR A 585 -12.75 -10.95 -12.80
CA TYR A 585 -12.69 -11.20 -11.37
C TYR A 585 -13.98 -11.82 -10.83
N GLN A 586 -13.82 -12.72 -9.85
CA GLN A 586 -14.91 -13.28 -9.08
C GLN A 586 -14.89 -12.70 -7.66
N PHE A 587 -15.96 -12.03 -7.26
CA PHE A 587 -16.09 -11.54 -5.89
C PHE A 587 -16.30 -12.69 -4.91
N VAL A 588 -15.59 -12.66 -3.79
CA VAL A 588 -15.64 -13.67 -2.74
C VAL A 588 -15.86 -13.00 -1.38
N SER A 589 -16.32 -13.79 -0.41
CA SER A 589 -16.44 -13.31 0.96
C SER A 589 -15.05 -13.06 1.58
N PRO A 590 -14.88 -12.04 2.43
CA PRO A 590 -13.65 -11.87 3.21
C PRO A 590 -13.28 -13.09 4.08
N LEU A 591 -14.24 -13.95 4.40
CA LEU A 591 -14.01 -15.18 5.16
C LEU A 591 -13.42 -16.32 4.30
N ASP A 592 -13.48 -16.20 2.97
CA ASP A 592 -13.08 -17.25 2.03
C ASP A 592 -11.70 -16.99 1.38
N VAL A 593 -10.97 -15.99 1.87
CA VAL A 593 -9.64 -15.59 1.33
C VAL A 593 -8.51 -15.97 2.25
#